data_ceca90c9167c02fab45de5d1e79668c5
#
_entry.id   ceca90c9167c02fab45de5d1e79668c5
#
_cell.length_a   1.000
_cell.length_b   1.000
_cell.length_c   1.000
_cell.angle_alpha   90.00
_cell.angle_beta   90.00
_cell.angle_gamma   90.00
#
_symmetry.space_group_name_H-M   'P 1'
#
loop_
_entity.id
_entity.type
_entity.pdbx_description
1 polymer ?
#
loop_
_entity_poly.entity_id
_entity_poly.type
_entity_poly.pdbx_seq_one_letter_code
_entity_poly.pdbx_strand_id
1 'polypeptide(L)'
;MFRGDRGDRGDRGEDGGADEGLPGPVVLSLVLLGAMFGMAAPADGGWWPHPVAWVALGVQAVHCLPWTARLRGAWTLAAQLLLVPWSGVPGFAAASVLLLVRRPVRWALFALVVAGAAVLAADSPYGAANGAGNALAQGLTVYALTRLFHRYAELHATRGRLASARVAAERQRAARDLHAALGVPLAAVLRLAAAGDAAGVAATARRAAAGVRRAPEPGPAADPPDGPLPAPVLPVLVAVHAGYLAVGVVYLTERHLAPLPLAAALAALATVTGLQVRHSLPRPPGVRPAGFGWTWALQCAVAVAVLFGPDGTHPQLLAFAAASALVLLPPAAGWPVLAAAVLAAGAVSGAAAVDVVTIALVCYGLALLTAMVQRVREARLALAELAVARERRRIARDVHDLLGSGLTAVAVSAELAVRQPSAGHLERAAALAERTLGELRAVPADGAVLDLSAELAAAEALLTAAGITLDRTGDPEQVPPADRPLLAAVLREGTTNVLRHSRATRCTLVLDRNGLHLSNDRARPGPHSPGHGTPNLTTRATTHRATLTSTPDGHGGWLLTTTLPTTP
;
A
#
# COMPACT_ATOMS: atom_id res chain seq x y z
N MET A 1 -50.45 40.85 -9.95
CA MET A 1 -50.23 40.28 -11.28
C MET A 1 -48.76 40.49 -11.61
N PHE A 2 -47.96 39.51 -11.36
CA PHE A 2 -46.66 39.17 -11.95
C PHE A 2 -45.99 38.15 -11.04
N ARG A 3 -46.05 36.90 -11.42
CA ARG A 3 -45.34 35.79 -10.83
C ARG A 3 -43.89 35.88 -11.30
N GLY A 4 -42.95 36.11 -10.38
CA GLY A 4 -41.52 35.95 -10.60
C GLY A 4 -41.07 34.52 -10.34
N ASP A 5 -40.63 33.89 -11.38
CA ASP A 5 -39.99 32.59 -11.45
C ASP A 5 -38.67 32.63 -10.68
N ARG A 6 -38.51 31.81 -9.62
CA ARG A 6 -37.26 31.60 -8.90
C ARG A 6 -36.54 30.44 -9.54
N GLY A 7 -35.69 30.77 -10.50
CA GLY A 7 -34.73 29.83 -11.10
C GLY A 7 -33.87 29.15 -10.05
N ASP A 8 -33.89 27.85 -10.17
CA ASP A 8 -33.03 26.87 -9.57
C ASP A 8 -31.55 27.26 -9.79
N ARG A 9 -30.87 27.76 -8.74
CA ARG A 9 -29.41 27.91 -8.74
C ARG A 9 -28.83 26.57 -8.39
N GLY A 10 -28.51 25.80 -9.44
CA GLY A 10 -27.68 24.62 -9.34
C GLY A 10 -26.45 24.88 -8.48
N ASP A 11 -26.32 24.02 -7.51
CA ASP A 11 -25.15 23.78 -6.67
C ASP A 11 -23.91 23.55 -7.57
N ARG A 12 -23.19 24.65 -7.88
CA ARG A 12 -21.86 24.56 -8.45
C ARG A 12 -20.97 24.17 -7.32
N GLY A 13 -20.66 22.87 -7.25
CA GLY A 13 -19.61 22.33 -6.40
C GLY A 13 -18.39 23.28 -6.43
N GLU A 14 -17.99 23.69 -5.26
CA GLU A 14 -16.69 24.29 -5.02
C GLU A 14 -15.63 23.30 -5.50
N ASP A 15 -15.24 23.39 -6.76
CA ASP A 15 -13.97 22.92 -7.24
C ASP A 15 -12.91 23.68 -6.44
N GLY A 16 -12.47 23.07 -5.35
CA GLY A 16 -11.34 23.51 -4.58
C GLY A 16 -10.17 23.67 -5.55
N GLY A 17 -9.71 24.92 -5.70
CA GLY A 17 -8.64 25.31 -6.57
C GLY A 17 -7.48 24.34 -6.39
N ALA A 18 -7.26 23.51 -7.40
CA ALA A 18 -6.08 22.70 -7.52
C ALA A 18 -4.92 23.69 -7.55
N ASP A 19 -4.10 23.63 -6.52
CA ASP A 19 -2.77 24.22 -6.51
C ASP A 19 -2.06 23.69 -7.78
N GLU A 20 -1.99 24.47 -8.85
CA GLU A 20 -1.37 24.13 -10.12
C GLU A 20 0.17 24.09 -9.98
N GLY A 21 0.67 23.55 -8.88
CA GLY A 21 2.05 23.22 -8.70
C GLY A 21 2.47 22.09 -9.66
N LEU A 22 3.70 22.16 -10.16
CA LEU A 22 4.30 21.09 -10.98
C LEU A 22 4.03 19.72 -10.33
N PRO A 23 3.61 18.71 -11.11
CA PRO A 23 3.33 17.40 -10.56
C PRO A 23 4.53 16.85 -9.78
N GLY A 24 4.31 16.33 -8.59
CA GLY A 24 5.35 15.90 -7.66
C GLY A 24 6.51 15.10 -8.28
N PRO A 25 6.28 14.15 -9.23
CA PRO A 25 7.36 13.46 -9.94
C PRO A 25 8.28 14.40 -10.75
N VAL A 26 7.75 15.48 -11.32
CA VAL A 26 8.53 16.45 -12.09
C VAL A 26 9.43 17.27 -11.17
N VAL A 27 8.88 17.78 -10.07
CA VAL A 27 9.67 18.52 -9.05
C VAL A 27 10.79 17.64 -8.51
N LEU A 28 10.49 16.40 -8.18
CA LEU A 28 11.48 15.46 -7.67
C LEU A 28 12.58 15.14 -8.68
N SER A 29 12.22 15.03 -9.97
CA SER A 29 13.19 14.82 -11.03
C SER A 29 14.11 16.03 -11.18
N LEU A 30 13.56 17.23 -11.13
CA LEU A 30 14.35 18.47 -11.21
C LEU A 30 15.29 18.63 -10.02
N VAL A 31 14.83 18.32 -8.80
CA VAL A 31 15.68 18.34 -7.59
C VAL A 31 16.82 17.31 -7.69
N LEU A 32 16.51 16.10 -8.16
CA LEU A 32 17.51 15.04 -8.32
C LEU A 32 18.55 15.42 -9.39
N LEU A 33 18.10 15.89 -10.54
CA LEU A 33 18.98 16.32 -11.62
C LEU A 33 19.82 17.56 -11.24
N GLY A 34 19.22 18.51 -10.53
CA GLY A 34 19.92 19.69 -10.01
C GLY A 34 21.00 19.33 -8.99
N ALA A 35 20.71 18.41 -8.08
CA ALA A 35 21.70 17.88 -7.14
C ALA A 35 22.86 17.16 -7.85
N MET A 36 22.55 16.33 -8.86
CA MET A 36 23.55 15.65 -9.66
C MET A 36 24.40 16.63 -10.49
N PHE A 37 23.79 17.67 -11.04
CA PHE A 37 24.49 18.73 -11.75
C PHE A 37 25.48 19.46 -10.83
N GLY A 38 25.04 19.86 -9.63
CA GLY A 38 25.91 20.47 -8.64
C GLY A 38 27.09 19.58 -8.23
N MET A 39 26.85 18.26 -8.10
CA MET A 39 27.92 17.29 -7.82
C MET A 39 28.92 17.13 -8.97
N ALA A 40 28.52 17.42 -10.20
CA ALA A 40 29.37 17.35 -11.39
C ALA A 40 30.13 18.65 -11.65
N ALA A 41 29.90 19.71 -10.89
CA ALA A 41 30.60 20.97 -11.02
C ALA A 41 32.11 20.82 -10.72
N PRO A 42 33.00 21.50 -11.47
CA PRO A 42 34.43 21.35 -11.27
C PRO A 42 34.90 21.95 -9.95
N ALA A 43 35.90 21.35 -9.33
CA ALA A 43 36.47 21.80 -8.06
C ALA A 43 37.28 23.12 -8.17
N ASP A 44 37.66 23.51 -9.36
CA ASP A 44 38.39 24.76 -9.67
C ASP A 44 37.51 26.00 -9.66
N GLY A 45 36.23 25.86 -9.32
CA GLY A 45 35.27 26.98 -9.24
C GLY A 45 34.62 27.34 -10.58
N GLY A 46 34.80 26.54 -11.60
CA GLY A 46 34.07 26.67 -12.86
C GLY A 46 32.59 26.34 -12.68
N TRP A 47 31.73 27.08 -13.36
CA TRP A 47 30.27 26.88 -13.30
C TRP A 47 29.79 25.73 -14.21
N TRP A 48 30.65 25.23 -15.09
CA TRP A 48 30.24 24.32 -16.16
C TRP A 48 30.99 22.99 -16.06
N PRO A 49 30.30 21.85 -15.95
CA PRO A 49 30.95 20.56 -15.91
C PRO A 49 31.78 20.26 -17.15
N HIS A 50 32.86 19.51 -16.96
CA HIS A 50 33.66 19.00 -18.07
C HIS A 50 32.78 18.13 -19.03
N PRO A 51 33.01 18.11 -20.34
CA PRO A 51 32.18 17.37 -21.30
C PRO A 51 31.94 15.89 -20.92
N VAL A 52 32.94 15.23 -20.36
CA VAL A 52 32.83 13.85 -19.88
C VAL A 52 31.87 13.73 -18.67
N ALA A 53 31.86 14.74 -17.79
CA ALA A 53 30.94 14.77 -16.65
C ALA A 53 29.48 14.91 -17.10
N TRP A 54 29.20 15.62 -18.21
CA TRP A 54 27.87 15.66 -18.82
C TRP A 54 27.40 14.29 -19.31
N VAL A 55 28.29 13.51 -19.93
CA VAL A 55 27.97 12.13 -20.35
C VAL A 55 27.71 11.27 -19.13
N ALA A 56 28.54 11.35 -18.10
CA ALA A 56 28.36 10.61 -16.85
C ALA A 56 27.03 10.99 -16.17
N LEU A 57 26.64 12.27 -16.16
CA LEU A 57 25.38 12.76 -15.64
C LEU A 57 24.20 12.21 -16.45
N GLY A 58 24.29 12.19 -17.78
CA GLY A 58 23.28 11.61 -18.66
C GLY A 58 23.06 10.10 -18.41
N VAL A 59 24.14 9.32 -18.28
CA VAL A 59 24.08 7.91 -17.93
C VAL A 59 23.48 7.72 -16.52
N GLN A 60 23.86 8.57 -15.57
CA GLN A 60 23.30 8.53 -14.22
C GLN A 60 21.80 8.86 -14.21
N ALA A 61 21.36 9.83 -15.01
CA ALA A 61 19.94 10.14 -15.17
C ALA A 61 19.13 8.93 -15.67
N VAL A 62 19.69 8.14 -16.62
CA VAL A 62 19.08 6.87 -17.06
C VAL A 62 18.93 5.87 -15.90
N HIS A 63 19.88 5.83 -14.98
CA HIS A 63 19.80 4.93 -13.82
C HIS A 63 18.78 5.40 -12.77
N CYS A 64 18.54 6.70 -12.67
CA CYS A 64 17.73 7.30 -11.61
C CYS A 64 16.26 7.45 -11.98
N LEU A 65 15.93 7.87 -13.22
CA LEU A 65 14.57 8.23 -13.60
C LEU A 65 13.71 6.98 -13.87
N PRO A 66 12.50 6.86 -13.30
CA PRO A 66 11.70 5.63 -13.40
C PRO A 66 11.28 5.27 -14.84
N TRP A 67 11.05 6.26 -15.70
CA TRP A 67 10.64 6.05 -17.10
C TRP A 67 11.77 5.58 -18.03
N THR A 68 13.02 5.68 -17.61
CA THR A 68 14.18 5.18 -18.35
C THR A 68 14.53 3.72 -18.03
N ALA A 69 13.70 3.03 -17.25
CA ALA A 69 13.97 1.66 -16.79
C ALA A 69 14.31 0.68 -17.92
N ARG A 70 13.74 0.86 -19.13
CA ARG A 70 14.01 0.01 -20.30
C ARG A 70 15.42 0.17 -20.88
N LEU A 71 16.08 1.29 -20.60
CA LEU A 71 17.42 1.59 -21.09
C LEU A 71 18.52 1.08 -20.15
N ARG A 72 18.15 0.65 -18.94
CA ARG A 72 19.10 0.18 -17.92
C ARG A 72 19.64 -1.20 -18.27
N GLY A 73 20.95 -1.38 -18.15
CA GLY A 73 21.57 -2.66 -18.40
C GLY A 73 23.03 -2.70 -17.96
N ALA A 74 23.67 -3.85 -18.15
CA ALA A 74 25.10 -4.02 -17.83
C ALA A 74 25.98 -3.05 -18.63
N TRP A 75 25.57 -2.67 -19.85
CA TRP A 75 26.32 -1.72 -20.69
C TRP A 75 26.32 -0.29 -20.12
N THR A 76 25.19 0.16 -19.51
CA THR A 76 25.14 1.49 -18.86
C THR A 76 25.98 1.54 -17.60
N LEU A 77 26.05 0.44 -16.85
CA LEU A 77 26.95 0.31 -15.71
C LEU A 77 28.41 0.30 -16.15
N ALA A 78 28.76 -0.46 -17.19
CA ALA A 78 30.10 -0.49 -17.75
C ALA A 78 30.53 0.91 -18.26
N ALA A 79 29.64 1.60 -18.98
CA ALA A 79 29.88 2.96 -19.44
C ALA A 79 30.16 3.91 -18.25
N GLN A 80 29.35 3.83 -17.18
CA GLN A 80 29.54 4.67 -16.01
C GLN A 80 30.87 4.41 -15.29
N LEU A 81 31.28 3.14 -15.17
CA LEU A 81 32.56 2.75 -14.57
C LEU A 81 33.75 3.23 -15.43
N LEU A 82 33.66 3.09 -16.76
CA LEU A 82 34.69 3.55 -17.68
C LEU A 82 34.89 5.08 -17.66
N LEU A 83 33.85 5.84 -17.38
CA LEU A 83 33.91 7.31 -17.32
C LEU A 83 34.54 7.85 -16.02
N VAL A 84 34.70 7.01 -14.97
CA VAL A 84 35.22 7.46 -13.66
C VAL A 84 36.53 8.25 -13.74
N PRO A 85 37.58 7.80 -14.44
CA PRO A 85 38.87 8.50 -14.43
C PRO A 85 38.83 9.91 -15.02
N TRP A 86 37.87 10.18 -15.91
CA TRP A 86 37.79 11.44 -16.65
C TRP A 86 36.62 12.34 -16.25
N SER A 87 35.63 11.78 -15.52
CA SER A 87 34.40 12.50 -15.17
C SER A 87 34.53 13.39 -13.94
N GLY A 88 35.50 13.14 -13.07
CA GLY A 88 35.62 13.79 -11.77
C GLY A 88 34.51 13.45 -10.76
N VAL A 89 33.56 12.55 -11.11
CA VAL A 89 32.39 12.21 -10.29
C VAL A 89 32.29 10.69 -10.01
N PRO A 90 33.22 10.12 -9.28
CA PRO A 90 33.22 8.68 -8.97
C PRO A 90 31.98 8.22 -8.20
N GLY A 91 31.33 9.15 -7.49
CA GLY A 91 30.07 8.88 -6.78
C GLY A 91 28.93 8.41 -7.67
N PHE A 92 28.88 8.82 -8.93
CA PHE A 92 27.86 8.34 -9.88
C PHE A 92 28.05 6.84 -10.19
N ALA A 93 29.29 6.39 -10.40
CA ALA A 93 29.57 4.98 -10.57
C ALA A 93 29.25 4.17 -9.30
N ALA A 94 29.59 4.68 -8.13
CA ALA A 94 29.26 4.09 -6.84
C ALA A 94 27.74 3.95 -6.65
N ALA A 95 26.95 5.00 -6.98
CA ALA A 95 25.48 4.95 -6.95
C ALA A 95 24.92 3.92 -7.94
N SER A 96 25.45 3.87 -9.16
CA SER A 96 25.01 2.95 -10.21
C SER A 96 25.23 1.48 -9.82
N VAL A 97 26.36 1.17 -9.19
CA VAL A 97 26.61 -0.16 -8.60
C VAL A 97 25.55 -0.52 -7.58
N LEU A 98 25.23 0.38 -6.64
CA LEU A 98 24.20 0.13 -5.62
C LEU A 98 22.79 -0.03 -6.20
N LEU A 99 22.49 0.65 -7.33
CA LEU A 99 21.19 0.61 -7.98
C LEU A 99 20.99 -0.64 -8.84
N LEU A 100 22.01 -1.07 -9.58
CA LEU A 100 21.90 -2.08 -10.65
C LEU A 100 22.38 -3.45 -10.24
N VAL A 101 23.34 -3.56 -9.30
CA VAL A 101 23.93 -4.84 -8.91
C VAL A 101 23.09 -5.51 -7.81
N ARG A 102 22.95 -6.84 -7.89
CA ARG A 102 22.21 -7.66 -6.90
C ARG A 102 22.97 -7.80 -5.59
N ARG A 103 22.26 -7.93 -4.47
CA ARG A 103 22.84 -8.34 -3.19
C ARG A 103 23.44 -9.75 -3.30
N PRO A 104 24.54 -10.11 -2.59
CA PRO A 104 25.31 -9.27 -1.64
C PRO A 104 26.44 -8.46 -2.29
N VAL A 105 26.84 -8.79 -3.53
CA VAL A 105 28.05 -8.30 -4.23
C VAL A 105 28.10 -6.76 -4.37
N ARG A 106 26.95 -6.10 -4.40
CA ARG A 106 26.86 -4.64 -4.63
C ARG A 106 27.66 -3.81 -3.61
N TRP A 107 27.70 -4.22 -2.33
CA TRP A 107 28.44 -3.48 -1.31
C TRP A 107 29.96 -3.64 -1.44
N ALA A 108 30.42 -4.82 -1.85
CA ALA A 108 31.82 -5.06 -2.15
C ALA A 108 32.27 -4.24 -3.37
N LEU A 109 31.48 -4.23 -4.45
CA LEU A 109 31.76 -3.41 -5.62
C LEU A 109 31.67 -1.91 -5.32
N PHE A 110 30.75 -1.49 -4.48
CA PHE A 110 30.66 -0.10 -4.00
C PHE A 110 31.95 0.29 -3.26
N ALA A 111 32.40 -0.53 -2.32
CA ALA A 111 33.66 -0.31 -1.60
C ALA A 111 34.87 -0.28 -2.57
N LEU A 112 34.86 -1.13 -3.59
CA LEU A 112 35.90 -1.13 -4.62
C LEU A 112 35.92 0.18 -5.43
N VAL A 113 34.77 0.71 -5.82
CA VAL A 113 34.67 2.02 -6.51
C VAL A 113 35.16 3.15 -5.62
N VAL A 114 34.80 3.14 -4.33
CA VAL A 114 35.28 4.12 -3.35
C VAL A 114 36.80 4.04 -3.17
N ALA A 115 37.34 2.83 -3.05
CA ALA A 115 38.79 2.61 -2.98
C ALA A 115 39.51 3.04 -4.27
N GLY A 116 38.92 2.75 -5.44
CA GLY A 116 39.41 3.22 -6.73
C GLY A 116 39.44 4.73 -6.84
N ALA A 117 38.44 5.43 -6.32
CA ALA A 117 38.42 6.88 -6.25
C ALA A 117 39.53 7.46 -5.35
N ALA A 118 39.84 6.75 -4.22
CA ALA A 118 40.97 7.11 -3.38
C ALA A 118 42.30 6.99 -4.14
N VAL A 119 42.50 5.89 -4.88
CA VAL A 119 43.72 5.66 -5.66
C VAL A 119 43.87 6.68 -6.79
N LEU A 120 42.80 6.99 -7.50
CA LEU A 120 42.83 7.98 -8.59
C LEU A 120 43.13 9.42 -8.10
N ALA A 121 42.85 9.72 -6.85
CA ALA A 121 43.11 11.02 -6.22
C ALA A 121 44.33 10.97 -5.27
N ALA A 122 45.21 9.95 -5.35
CA ALA A 122 46.29 9.70 -4.40
C ALA A 122 47.56 10.56 -4.65
N ASP A 123 47.41 11.78 -5.15
CA ASP A 123 48.51 12.75 -5.24
C ASP A 123 49.03 13.18 -3.85
N SER A 124 48.22 13.02 -2.84
CA SER A 124 48.51 13.22 -1.43
C SER A 124 47.62 12.31 -0.55
N PRO A 125 47.95 12.05 0.72
CA PRO A 125 47.08 11.34 1.65
C PRO A 125 45.69 12.00 1.74
N TYR A 126 45.63 13.28 1.59
CA TYR A 126 44.40 14.07 1.52
C TYR A 126 43.62 13.84 0.24
N GLY A 127 44.25 13.96 -0.88
CA GLY A 127 43.60 13.69 -2.14
C GLY A 127 42.92 12.34 -2.12
N ALA A 128 43.63 11.31 -1.63
CA ALA A 128 43.05 9.97 -1.48
C ALA A 128 41.83 9.93 -0.55
N ALA A 129 41.93 10.55 0.63
CA ALA A 129 40.81 10.58 1.60
C ALA A 129 39.62 11.39 1.08
N ASN A 130 39.86 12.51 0.41
CA ASN A 130 38.84 13.35 -0.21
C ASN A 130 38.15 12.64 -1.38
N GLY A 131 38.93 11.97 -2.24
CA GLY A 131 38.39 11.16 -3.35
C GLY A 131 37.45 10.05 -2.86
N ALA A 132 37.89 9.30 -1.83
CA ALA A 132 37.06 8.29 -1.20
C ALA A 132 35.81 8.89 -0.53
N GLY A 133 35.96 9.96 0.24
CA GLY A 133 34.89 10.64 0.94
C GLY A 133 33.82 11.19 0.00
N ASN A 134 34.24 11.83 -1.08
CA ASN A 134 33.32 12.34 -2.11
C ASN A 134 32.60 11.21 -2.83
N ALA A 135 33.29 10.14 -3.24
CA ALA A 135 32.68 8.97 -3.86
C ALA A 135 31.63 8.33 -2.95
N LEU A 136 31.94 8.20 -1.66
CA LEU A 136 31.04 7.68 -0.65
C LEU A 136 29.81 8.57 -0.47
N ALA A 137 30.00 9.87 -0.19
CA ALA A 137 28.91 10.79 0.09
C ALA A 137 27.99 10.99 -1.13
N GLN A 138 28.56 11.25 -2.31
CA GLN A 138 27.81 11.40 -3.56
C GLN A 138 27.10 10.10 -3.93
N GLY A 139 27.80 8.95 -3.84
CA GLY A 139 27.24 7.63 -4.18
C GLY A 139 26.04 7.27 -3.31
N LEU A 140 26.17 7.44 -2.00
CA LEU A 140 25.07 7.18 -1.06
C LEU A 140 23.93 8.19 -1.24
N THR A 141 24.21 9.46 -1.51
CA THR A 141 23.21 10.50 -1.73
C THR A 141 22.37 10.20 -2.96
N VAL A 142 23.01 9.97 -4.12
CA VAL A 142 22.31 9.68 -5.38
C VAL A 142 21.52 8.35 -5.26
N TYR A 143 22.11 7.33 -4.66
CA TYR A 143 21.40 6.09 -4.36
C TYR A 143 20.17 6.32 -3.48
N ALA A 144 20.31 7.08 -2.41
CA ALA A 144 19.26 7.37 -1.46
C ALA A 144 18.09 8.14 -2.10
N LEU A 145 18.39 9.23 -2.80
CA LEU A 145 17.40 10.03 -3.51
C LEU A 145 16.67 9.20 -4.57
N THR A 146 17.41 8.40 -5.34
CA THR A 146 16.83 7.51 -6.36
C THR A 146 15.91 6.46 -5.75
N ARG A 147 16.32 5.82 -4.66
CA ARG A 147 15.51 4.80 -3.97
C ARG A 147 14.23 5.39 -3.39
N LEU A 148 14.30 6.57 -2.79
CA LEU A 148 13.13 7.27 -2.28
C LEU A 148 12.20 7.69 -3.41
N PHE A 149 12.74 8.19 -4.53
CA PHE A 149 11.95 8.55 -5.71
C PHE A 149 11.23 7.35 -6.31
N HIS A 150 11.91 6.22 -6.48
CA HIS A 150 11.28 4.98 -6.95
C HIS A 150 10.20 4.49 -5.98
N ARG A 151 10.43 4.57 -4.67
CA ARG A 151 9.42 4.24 -3.66
C ARG A 151 8.20 5.15 -3.72
N TYR A 152 8.42 6.44 -3.92
CA TYR A 152 7.32 7.39 -4.12
C TYR A 152 6.50 7.00 -5.36
N ALA A 153 7.16 6.76 -6.51
CA ALA A 153 6.50 6.39 -7.75
C ALA A 153 5.72 5.06 -7.62
N GLU A 154 6.30 4.04 -6.99
CA GLU A 154 5.67 2.74 -6.72
C GLU A 154 4.43 2.91 -5.83
N LEU A 155 4.56 3.65 -4.73
CA LEU A 155 3.45 3.93 -3.82
C LEU A 155 2.33 4.70 -4.53
N HIS A 156 2.67 5.64 -5.39
CA HIS A 156 1.68 6.39 -6.16
C HIS A 156 0.96 5.51 -7.18
N ALA A 157 1.68 4.68 -7.94
CA ALA A 157 1.12 3.78 -8.95
C ALA A 157 0.22 2.67 -8.35
N THR A 158 0.52 2.21 -7.12
CA THR A 158 -0.26 1.13 -6.46
C THR A 158 -1.37 1.66 -5.54
N ARG A 159 -1.67 2.95 -5.58
CA ARG A 159 -2.59 3.64 -4.68
C ARG A 159 -3.98 3.01 -4.61
N GLY A 160 -4.57 2.64 -5.75
CA GLY A 160 -5.91 2.02 -5.82
C GLY A 160 -5.94 0.54 -5.40
N ARG A 161 -4.86 -0.20 -5.62
CA ARG A 161 -4.83 -1.66 -5.39
C ARG A 161 -5.02 -2.05 -3.92
N LEU A 162 -4.48 -1.29 -3.00
CA LEU A 162 -4.64 -1.56 -1.57
C LEU A 162 -6.08 -1.34 -1.12
N ALA A 163 -6.72 -0.26 -1.57
CA ALA A 163 -8.11 0.04 -1.25
C ALA A 163 -9.05 -1.05 -1.79
N SER A 164 -8.89 -1.45 -3.07
CA SER A 164 -9.71 -2.52 -3.65
C SER A 164 -9.53 -3.87 -2.97
N ALA A 165 -8.30 -4.24 -2.61
CA ALA A 165 -8.02 -5.48 -1.88
C ALA A 165 -8.65 -5.49 -0.48
N ARG A 166 -8.59 -4.38 0.27
CA ARG A 166 -9.23 -4.26 1.58
C ARG A 166 -10.75 -4.29 1.49
N VAL A 167 -11.34 -3.62 0.50
CA VAL A 167 -12.79 -3.67 0.25
C VAL A 167 -13.23 -5.09 -0.09
N ALA A 168 -12.50 -5.82 -0.93
CA ALA A 168 -12.80 -7.22 -1.24
C ALA A 168 -12.73 -8.11 0.00
N ALA A 169 -11.71 -7.95 0.84
CA ALA A 169 -11.59 -8.70 2.09
C ALA A 169 -12.74 -8.38 3.06
N GLU A 170 -13.19 -7.12 3.13
CA GLU A 170 -14.31 -6.72 3.97
C GLU A 170 -15.64 -7.29 3.47
N ARG A 171 -15.90 -7.26 2.14
CA ARG A 171 -17.06 -7.93 1.54
C ARG A 171 -17.13 -9.41 1.91
N GLN A 172 -15.99 -10.08 1.85
CA GLN A 172 -15.90 -11.50 2.19
C GLN A 172 -16.19 -11.77 3.67
N ARG A 173 -15.69 -10.92 4.59
CA ARG A 173 -16.03 -11.02 6.02
C ARG A 173 -17.52 -10.83 6.24
N ALA A 174 -18.07 -9.73 5.73
CA ALA A 174 -19.47 -9.40 5.88
C ALA A 174 -20.38 -10.49 5.30
N ALA A 175 -20.04 -11.06 4.13
CA ALA A 175 -20.81 -12.18 3.55
C ALA A 175 -20.80 -13.43 4.47
N ARG A 176 -19.65 -13.77 5.07
CA ARG A 176 -19.55 -14.88 6.04
C ARG A 176 -20.38 -14.64 7.31
N ASP A 177 -20.26 -13.44 7.86
CA ASP A 177 -20.96 -13.05 9.08
C ASP A 177 -22.49 -13.06 8.86
N LEU A 178 -22.93 -12.57 7.69
CA LEU A 178 -24.34 -12.62 7.29
C LEU A 178 -24.87 -14.05 7.09
N HIS A 179 -24.09 -14.91 6.44
CA HIS A 179 -24.44 -16.31 6.27
C HIS A 179 -24.56 -17.03 7.61
N ALA A 180 -23.63 -16.80 8.54
CA ALA A 180 -23.70 -17.36 9.89
C ALA A 180 -24.89 -16.82 10.68
N ALA A 181 -25.15 -15.52 10.62
CA ALA A 181 -26.21 -14.89 11.40
C ALA A 181 -27.62 -15.19 10.88
N LEU A 182 -27.81 -15.33 9.56
CA LEU A 182 -29.14 -15.45 8.94
C LEU A 182 -29.41 -16.77 8.25
N GLY A 183 -28.37 -17.43 7.72
CA GLY A 183 -28.51 -18.68 7.00
C GLY A 183 -29.07 -19.80 7.88
N VAL A 184 -28.52 -19.95 9.08
CA VAL A 184 -28.96 -20.97 10.06
C VAL A 184 -30.41 -20.73 10.52
N PRO A 185 -30.84 -19.51 10.94
CA PRO A 185 -32.23 -19.23 11.25
C PRO A 185 -33.19 -19.47 10.08
N LEU A 186 -32.83 -19.07 8.85
CA LEU A 186 -33.68 -19.29 7.67
C LEU A 186 -33.82 -20.78 7.32
N ALA A 187 -32.76 -21.57 7.43
CA ALA A 187 -32.82 -23.02 7.26
C ALA A 187 -33.69 -23.66 8.33
N ALA A 188 -33.61 -23.22 9.59
CA ALA A 188 -34.47 -23.68 10.66
C ALA A 188 -35.97 -23.34 10.42
N VAL A 189 -36.26 -22.16 9.87
CA VAL A 189 -37.61 -21.75 9.44
C VAL A 189 -38.17 -22.72 8.41
N LEU A 190 -37.39 -23.08 7.39
CA LEU A 190 -37.82 -24.04 6.36
C LEU A 190 -38.13 -25.43 6.94
N ARG A 191 -37.30 -25.91 7.86
CA ARG A 191 -37.53 -27.19 8.55
C ARG A 191 -38.81 -27.16 9.39
N LEU A 192 -39.01 -26.10 10.19
CA LEU A 192 -40.19 -25.95 11.04
C LEU A 192 -41.48 -25.81 10.22
N ALA A 193 -41.39 -25.10 9.07
CA ALA A 193 -42.51 -24.98 8.14
C ALA A 193 -42.87 -26.34 7.51
N ALA A 194 -41.87 -27.14 7.13
CA ALA A 194 -42.08 -28.51 6.64
C ALA A 194 -42.69 -29.44 7.68
N ALA A 195 -42.42 -29.21 8.99
CA ALA A 195 -43.00 -29.93 10.11
C ALA A 195 -44.41 -29.41 10.51
N GLY A 196 -44.92 -28.36 9.89
CA GLY A 196 -46.22 -27.76 10.24
C GLY A 196 -46.21 -26.87 11.50
N ASP A 197 -45.04 -26.56 12.06
CA ASP A 197 -44.89 -25.78 13.30
C ASP A 197 -44.89 -24.27 12.99
N ALA A 198 -46.06 -23.70 12.83
CA ALA A 198 -46.20 -22.25 12.57
C ALA A 198 -45.70 -21.37 13.72
N ALA A 199 -45.87 -21.82 14.99
CA ALA A 199 -45.40 -21.08 16.15
C ALA A 199 -43.86 -21.00 16.21
N GLY A 200 -43.19 -22.13 15.95
CA GLY A 200 -41.74 -22.21 15.84
C GLY A 200 -41.17 -21.34 14.71
N VAL A 201 -41.82 -21.33 13.54
CA VAL A 201 -41.48 -20.46 12.42
C VAL A 201 -41.56 -18.96 12.83
N ALA A 202 -42.68 -18.56 13.44
CA ALA A 202 -42.88 -17.18 13.87
C ALA A 202 -41.86 -16.71 14.92
N ALA A 203 -41.56 -17.60 15.91
CA ALA A 203 -40.57 -17.31 16.95
C ALA A 203 -39.16 -17.19 16.38
N THR A 204 -38.79 -18.09 15.46
CA THR A 204 -37.43 -18.09 14.84
C THR A 204 -37.25 -16.89 13.92
N ALA A 205 -38.22 -16.57 13.07
CA ALA A 205 -38.18 -15.40 12.17
C ALA A 205 -38.11 -14.09 12.95
N ARG A 206 -38.86 -13.93 14.05
CA ARG A 206 -38.79 -12.74 14.91
C ARG A 206 -37.42 -12.57 15.56
N ARG A 207 -36.81 -13.64 16.06
CA ARG A 207 -35.45 -13.60 16.63
C ARG A 207 -34.42 -13.21 15.59
N ALA A 208 -34.50 -13.76 14.39
CA ALA A 208 -33.62 -13.40 13.28
C ALA A 208 -33.76 -11.93 12.87
N ALA A 209 -35.00 -11.44 12.71
CA ALA A 209 -35.29 -10.02 12.39
C ALA A 209 -34.82 -9.07 13.49
N ALA A 210 -34.95 -9.46 14.77
CA ALA A 210 -34.41 -8.67 15.88
C ALA A 210 -32.88 -8.65 15.91
N GLY A 211 -32.22 -9.75 15.48
CA GLY A 211 -30.77 -9.81 15.32
C GLY A 211 -30.25 -8.84 14.27
N VAL A 212 -30.90 -8.78 13.11
CA VAL A 212 -30.56 -7.82 12.03
C VAL A 212 -30.69 -6.37 12.49
N ARG A 213 -31.75 -6.05 13.23
CA ARG A 213 -32.00 -4.69 13.75
C ARG A 213 -31.02 -4.27 14.85
N ARG A 214 -30.43 -5.21 15.58
CA ARG A 214 -29.46 -4.97 16.66
C ARG A 214 -28.01 -5.04 16.16
N ALA A 215 -27.78 -5.38 14.88
CA ALA A 215 -26.42 -5.34 14.35
C ALA A 215 -25.84 -3.93 14.60
N PRO A 216 -24.71 -3.81 15.34
CA PRO A 216 -24.18 -2.50 15.70
C PRO A 216 -23.85 -1.73 14.42
N GLU A 217 -24.23 -0.44 14.41
CA GLU A 217 -23.68 0.45 13.40
C GLU A 217 -22.17 0.31 13.40
N PRO A 218 -21.53 0.23 12.23
CA PRO A 218 -20.07 0.11 12.17
C PRO A 218 -19.46 1.27 12.95
N GLY A 219 -18.80 0.96 14.06
CA GLY A 219 -18.10 1.93 14.88
C GLY A 219 -17.12 2.75 14.05
N PRO A 220 -16.71 3.94 14.54
CA PRO A 220 -15.71 4.75 13.86
C PRO A 220 -14.50 3.87 13.53
N ALA A 221 -13.94 4.05 12.34
CA ALA A 221 -12.72 3.39 11.97
C ALA A 221 -11.67 3.65 13.06
N ALA A 222 -11.01 2.61 13.54
CA ALA A 222 -9.93 2.77 14.49
C ALA A 222 -8.90 3.75 13.92
N ASP A 223 -8.42 4.66 14.77
CA ASP A 223 -7.35 5.58 14.37
C ASP A 223 -6.22 4.80 13.70
N PRO A 224 -5.67 5.32 12.61
CA PRO A 224 -4.55 4.66 11.95
C PRO A 224 -3.44 4.49 12.99
N PRO A 225 -2.86 3.29 13.13
CA PRO A 225 -1.79 3.10 14.08
C PRO A 225 -0.67 4.09 13.78
N ASP A 226 -0.25 4.85 14.80
CA ASP A 226 0.98 5.64 14.79
C ASP A 226 2.15 4.67 14.52
N GLY A 227 2.30 4.27 13.28
CA GLY A 227 3.32 3.32 12.88
C GLY A 227 4.67 4.03 12.83
N PRO A 228 5.75 3.38 13.29
CA PRO A 228 7.10 3.92 13.17
C PRO A 228 7.39 4.28 11.70
N LEU A 229 8.23 5.31 11.51
CA LEU A 229 8.74 5.71 10.20
C LEU A 229 9.11 4.48 9.37
N PRO A 230 8.77 4.44 8.07
CA PRO A 230 9.10 3.29 7.25
C PRO A 230 10.60 3.01 7.36
N ALA A 231 10.94 1.79 7.73
CA ALA A 231 12.28 1.32 8.08
C ALA A 231 13.45 1.81 7.18
N PRO A 232 13.29 2.13 5.87
CA PRO A 232 14.40 2.62 5.06
C PRO A 232 14.62 4.15 5.09
N VAL A 233 13.69 4.97 5.62
CA VAL A 233 13.77 6.43 5.53
C VAL A 233 14.80 7.00 6.50
N LEU A 234 14.73 6.64 7.77
CA LEU A 234 15.65 7.12 8.79
C LEU A 234 17.10 6.68 8.55
N PRO A 235 17.41 5.40 8.25
CA PRO A 235 18.77 4.98 7.90
C PRO A 235 19.36 5.74 6.69
N VAL A 236 18.55 6.01 5.67
CA VAL A 236 18.98 6.75 4.48
C VAL A 236 19.32 8.19 4.85
N LEU A 237 18.46 8.86 5.61
CA LEU A 237 18.70 10.22 6.09
C LEU A 237 20.00 10.30 6.88
N VAL A 238 20.17 9.41 7.86
CA VAL A 238 21.35 9.35 8.72
C VAL A 238 22.61 9.04 7.89
N ALA A 239 22.56 8.09 6.96
CA ALA A 239 23.72 7.70 6.15
C ALA A 239 24.25 8.85 5.27
N VAL A 240 23.35 9.64 4.65
CA VAL A 240 23.75 10.79 3.84
C VAL A 240 24.38 11.87 4.70
N HIS A 241 23.79 12.19 5.85
CA HIS A 241 24.36 13.20 6.75
C HIS A 241 25.67 12.75 7.40
N ALA A 242 25.81 11.45 7.70
CA ALA A 242 27.06 10.87 8.15
C ALA A 242 28.17 10.95 7.07
N GLY A 243 27.78 10.79 5.79
CA GLY A 243 28.70 11.00 4.66
C GLY A 243 29.23 12.44 4.60
N TYR A 244 28.36 13.44 4.71
CA TYR A 244 28.79 14.85 4.77
C TYR A 244 29.63 15.15 6.00
N LEU A 245 29.27 14.58 7.16
CA LEU A 245 30.06 14.70 8.39
C LEU A 245 31.48 14.13 8.19
N ALA A 246 31.59 12.94 7.61
CA ALA A 246 32.86 12.30 7.34
C ALA A 246 33.76 13.14 6.41
N VAL A 247 33.20 13.65 5.30
CA VAL A 247 33.92 14.55 4.36
C VAL A 247 34.39 15.82 5.09
N GLY A 248 33.52 16.43 5.91
CA GLY A 248 33.87 17.61 6.69
C GLY A 248 34.97 17.35 7.72
N VAL A 249 34.97 16.20 8.39
CA VAL A 249 36.03 15.79 9.32
C VAL A 249 37.38 15.65 8.59
N VAL A 250 37.39 14.94 7.44
CA VAL A 250 38.59 14.79 6.62
C VAL A 250 39.15 16.15 6.22
N TYR A 251 38.28 17.04 5.73
CA TYR A 251 38.68 18.40 5.34
C TYR A 251 39.28 19.19 6.52
N LEU A 252 38.68 19.10 7.73
CA LEU A 252 39.18 19.81 8.92
C LEU A 252 40.53 19.30 9.42
N THR A 253 40.73 17.98 9.41
CA THR A 253 41.98 17.38 9.89
C THR A 253 43.17 17.79 9.06
N GLU A 254 42.97 18.13 7.81
CA GLU A 254 44.04 18.54 6.88
C GLU A 254 44.43 19.99 6.93
N ARG A 255 43.57 20.82 7.48
CA ARG A 255 43.90 22.22 7.69
C ARG A 255 45.00 22.44 8.71
N HIS A 256 45.51 21.36 9.36
CA HIS A 256 46.57 21.43 10.38
C HIS A 256 46.30 22.50 11.45
N LEU A 257 45.01 22.67 11.80
CA LEU A 257 44.60 23.64 12.81
C LEU A 257 45.21 23.25 14.19
N ALA A 258 45.49 24.25 15.00
CA ALA A 258 45.85 23.99 16.39
C ALA A 258 44.73 23.20 17.14
N PRO A 259 45.05 22.43 18.18
CA PRO A 259 44.08 21.49 18.78
C PRO A 259 42.76 22.13 19.22
N LEU A 260 42.79 23.37 19.77
CA LEU A 260 41.58 24.05 20.26
C LEU A 260 40.69 24.54 19.09
N PRO A 261 41.20 25.24 18.05
CA PRO A 261 40.43 25.55 16.83
C PRO A 261 39.87 24.31 16.12
N LEU A 262 40.64 23.23 16.03
CA LEU A 262 40.18 21.97 15.43
C LEU A 262 38.98 21.40 16.24
N ALA A 263 39.09 21.33 17.55
CA ALA A 263 38.01 20.84 18.42
C ALA A 263 36.76 21.71 18.27
N ALA A 264 36.90 23.02 18.19
CA ALA A 264 35.79 23.97 17.99
C ALA A 264 35.13 23.76 16.60
N ALA A 265 35.90 23.59 15.55
CA ALA A 265 35.40 23.37 14.19
C ALA A 265 34.67 22.01 14.07
N LEU A 266 35.21 20.95 14.69
CA LEU A 266 34.55 19.63 14.75
C LEU A 266 33.24 19.70 15.55
N ALA A 267 33.20 20.42 16.66
CA ALA A 267 31.99 20.64 17.45
C ALA A 267 30.93 21.45 16.65
N ALA A 268 31.36 22.47 15.90
CA ALA A 268 30.49 23.24 15.02
C ALA A 268 29.88 22.36 13.92
N LEU A 269 30.70 21.57 13.22
CA LEU A 269 30.28 20.64 12.19
C LEU A 269 29.27 19.60 12.73
N ALA A 270 29.57 18.99 13.87
CA ALA A 270 28.68 18.03 14.52
C ALA A 270 27.35 18.67 14.94
N THR A 271 27.39 19.88 15.50
CA THR A 271 26.19 20.64 15.93
C THR A 271 25.30 20.95 14.73
N VAL A 272 25.86 21.54 13.67
CA VAL A 272 25.13 21.95 12.48
C VAL A 272 24.52 20.73 11.77
N THR A 273 25.28 19.63 11.63
CA THR A 273 24.80 18.38 11.01
C THR A 273 23.73 17.70 11.86
N GLY A 274 23.91 17.63 13.18
CA GLY A 274 22.92 17.06 14.09
C GLY A 274 21.59 17.82 14.09
N LEU A 275 21.65 19.17 14.06
CA LEU A 275 20.46 20.00 13.92
C LEU A 275 19.80 19.81 12.55
N GLN A 276 20.59 19.65 11.48
CA GLN A 276 20.06 19.36 10.14
C GLN A 276 19.29 18.04 10.11
N VAL A 277 19.83 16.97 10.66
CA VAL A 277 19.12 15.67 10.79
C VAL A 277 17.79 15.88 11.51
N ARG A 278 17.81 16.56 12.67
CA ARG A 278 16.59 16.88 13.41
C ARG A 278 15.56 17.66 12.59
N HIS A 279 16.00 18.67 11.84
CA HIS A 279 15.12 19.49 11.01
C HIS A 279 14.58 18.73 9.79
N SER A 280 15.32 17.78 9.26
CA SER A 280 14.96 16.96 8.08
C SER A 280 14.04 15.77 8.41
N LEU A 281 13.81 15.45 9.69
CA LEU A 281 12.87 14.37 10.06
C LEU A 281 11.46 14.68 9.55
N PRO A 282 10.78 13.74 8.89
CA PRO A 282 9.43 13.95 8.37
C PRO A 282 8.43 14.21 9.51
N ARG A 283 7.53 15.17 9.29
CA ARG A 283 6.48 15.60 10.23
C ARG A 283 5.18 15.83 9.48
N PRO A 284 4.05 15.84 10.20
CA PRO A 284 2.78 16.26 9.63
C PRO A 284 2.86 17.68 9.03
N PRO A 285 2.06 17.99 7.99
CA PRO A 285 2.04 19.31 7.37
C PRO A 285 1.80 20.42 8.40
N GLY A 286 2.60 21.50 8.32
CA GLY A 286 2.48 22.65 9.22
C GLY A 286 3.10 22.47 10.61
N VAL A 287 3.51 21.26 10.99
CA VAL A 287 4.15 21.01 12.29
C VAL A 287 5.66 21.24 12.20
N ARG A 288 6.16 22.20 12.97
CA ARG A 288 7.59 22.48 13.12
C ARG A 288 8.16 21.71 14.35
N PRO A 289 9.46 21.39 14.33
CA PRO A 289 10.09 20.79 15.50
C PRO A 289 9.98 21.73 16.72
N ALA A 290 9.79 21.17 17.89
CA ALA A 290 9.75 21.95 19.12
C ALA A 290 11.02 22.81 19.24
N GLY A 291 10.88 24.08 19.58
CA GLY A 291 12.01 25.01 19.69
C GLY A 291 12.72 25.30 18.37
N PHE A 292 12.05 25.14 17.21
CA PHE A 292 12.64 25.39 15.89
C PHE A 292 13.36 26.74 15.80
N GLY A 293 12.74 27.82 16.27
CA GLY A 293 13.35 29.16 16.22
C GLY A 293 14.74 29.20 16.85
N TRP A 294 14.90 28.62 18.01
CA TRP A 294 16.20 28.56 18.71
C TRP A 294 17.20 27.62 18.03
N THR A 295 16.77 26.46 17.62
CA THR A 295 17.68 25.48 17.01
C THR A 295 18.15 25.93 15.62
N TRP A 296 17.29 26.62 14.85
CA TRP A 296 17.68 27.20 13.57
C TRP A 296 18.54 28.45 13.77
N ALA A 297 18.23 29.32 14.75
CA ALA A 297 19.07 30.46 15.10
C ALA A 297 20.48 30.02 15.54
N LEU A 298 20.57 28.97 16.37
CA LEU A 298 21.85 28.36 16.75
C LEU A 298 22.61 27.83 15.53
N GLN A 299 21.93 27.12 14.63
CA GLN A 299 22.54 26.61 13.40
C GLN A 299 23.09 27.73 12.52
N CYS A 300 22.33 28.82 12.35
CA CYS A 300 22.79 30.01 11.63
C CYS A 300 23.97 30.68 12.32
N ALA A 301 23.89 30.89 13.65
CA ALA A 301 24.96 31.53 14.43
C ALA A 301 26.28 30.75 14.33
N VAL A 302 26.24 29.42 14.48
CA VAL A 302 27.43 28.56 14.35
C VAL A 302 27.99 28.61 12.93
N ALA A 303 27.14 28.51 11.89
CA ALA A 303 27.58 28.57 10.49
C ALA A 303 28.23 29.92 10.15
N VAL A 304 27.64 31.03 10.62
CA VAL A 304 28.19 32.39 10.43
C VAL A 304 29.46 32.59 11.24
N ALA A 305 29.52 32.12 12.49
CA ALA A 305 30.73 32.25 13.33
C ALA A 305 31.94 31.56 12.68
N VAL A 306 31.72 30.40 12.05
CA VAL A 306 32.79 29.69 11.33
C VAL A 306 33.18 30.40 10.03
N LEU A 307 32.27 31.08 9.35
CA LEU A 307 32.57 31.87 8.16
C LEU A 307 33.50 33.06 8.47
N PHE A 308 33.25 33.72 9.61
CA PHE A 308 34.05 34.86 10.07
C PHE A 308 35.18 34.49 11.03
N GLY A 309 35.41 33.21 11.26
CA GLY A 309 36.52 32.73 12.07
C GLY A 309 37.89 33.07 11.45
N PRO A 310 38.98 33.00 12.26
CA PRO A 310 40.33 33.42 11.84
C PRO A 310 40.83 32.74 10.56
N ASP A 311 40.30 31.55 10.28
CA ASP A 311 40.76 30.73 9.15
C ASP A 311 39.76 30.71 7.97
N GLY A 312 38.60 31.37 8.07
CA GLY A 312 37.59 31.50 7.00
C GLY A 312 37.10 30.16 6.45
N THR A 313 36.98 29.12 7.29
CA THR A 313 37.33 27.77 6.90
C THR A 313 36.22 26.95 6.27
N HIS A 314 34.92 27.29 6.51
CA HIS A 314 33.82 26.39 6.11
C HIS A 314 32.54 27.10 5.67
N PRO A 315 32.54 27.82 4.55
CA PRO A 315 31.33 28.45 4.01
C PRO A 315 30.23 27.41 3.71
N GLN A 316 30.61 26.14 3.50
CA GLN A 316 29.68 25.01 3.25
C GLN A 316 28.70 24.75 4.41
N LEU A 317 29.03 25.15 5.65
CA LEU A 317 28.10 25.02 6.79
C LEU A 317 26.84 25.88 6.63
N LEU A 318 26.89 26.96 5.84
CA LEU A 318 25.73 27.78 5.49
C LEU A 318 24.67 26.96 4.73
N ALA A 319 25.09 25.92 3.99
CA ALA A 319 24.18 25.04 3.25
C ALA A 319 23.16 24.33 4.15
N PHE A 320 23.60 23.90 5.33
CA PHE A 320 22.71 23.22 6.29
C PHE A 320 21.68 24.19 6.89
N ALA A 321 22.07 25.42 7.21
CA ALA A 321 21.15 26.44 7.68
C ALA A 321 20.13 26.83 6.60
N ALA A 322 20.58 26.96 5.34
CA ALA A 322 19.72 27.22 4.20
C ALA A 322 18.78 26.03 3.90
N ALA A 323 19.28 24.79 3.98
CA ALA A 323 18.46 23.60 3.82
C ALA A 323 17.35 23.52 4.89
N SER A 324 17.68 23.82 6.15
CA SER A 324 16.69 23.89 7.23
C SER A 324 15.63 24.97 6.98
N ALA A 325 16.03 26.12 6.42
CA ALA A 325 15.11 27.18 6.02
C ALA A 325 14.16 26.72 4.90
N LEU A 326 14.69 26.07 3.86
CA LEU A 326 13.88 25.52 2.75
C LEU A 326 12.87 24.48 3.23
N VAL A 327 13.23 23.67 4.21
CA VAL A 327 12.35 22.61 4.76
C VAL A 327 11.24 23.17 5.65
N LEU A 328 11.54 24.20 6.46
CA LEU A 328 10.72 24.59 7.60
C LEU A 328 10.08 25.98 7.48
N LEU A 329 10.56 26.82 6.58
CA LEU A 329 9.96 28.13 6.30
C LEU A 329 9.09 28.08 5.03
N PRO A 330 8.15 29.02 4.87
CA PRO A 330 7.43 29.15 3.62
C PRO A 330 8.39 29.48 2.48
N PRO A 331 8.08 29.09 1.22
CA PRO A 331 8.98 29.28 0.08
C PRO A 331 9.45 30.75 -0.09
N ALA A 332 8.56 31.71 0.17
CA ALA A 332 8.89 33.14 0.12
C ALA A 332 10.00 33.56 1.08
N ALA A 333 10.27 32.80 2.15
CA ALA A 333 11.36 33.06 3.09
C ALA A 333 12.54 32.11 2.89
N GLY A 334 12.27 30.83 2.57
CA GLY A 334 13.31 29.81 2.43
C GLY A 334 14.28 30.07 1.27
N TRP A 335 13.75 30.41 0.09
CA TRP A 335 14.59 30.69 -1.08
C TRP A 335 15.48 31.94 -0.94
N PRO A 336 15.01 33.08 -0.39
CA PRO A 336 15.89 34.19 -0.06
C PRO A 336 17.03 33.85 0.91
N VAL A 337 16.77 33.01 1.91
CA VAL A 337 17.82 32.52 2.82
C VAL A 337 18.89 31.72 2.06
N LEU A 338 18.47 30.82 1.17
CA LEU A 338 19.42 30.10 0.31
C LEU A 338 20.24 31.10 -0.56
N ALA A 339 19.59 32.06 -1.21
CA ALA A 339 20.27 33.04 -2.03
C ALA A 339 21.29 33.84 -1.21
N ALA A 340 20.95 34.27 0.00
CA ALA A 340 21.88 34.98 0.89
C ALA A 340 23.07 34.10 1.30
N ALA A 341 22.83 32.81 1.60
CA ALA A 341 23.88 31.83 1.93
C ALA A 341 24.84 31.62 0.74
N VAL A 342 24.30 31.53 -0.47
CA VAL A 342 25.08 31.38 -1.72
C VAL A 342 25.92 32.63 -1.99
N LEU A 343 25.36 33.84 -1.85
CA LEU A 343 26.09 35.08 -2.00
C LEU A 343 27.21 35.23 -0.98
N ALA A 344 26.95 34.90 0.30
CA ALA A 344 27.96 34.92 1.35
C ALA A 344 29.10 33.92 1.09
N ALA A 345 28.79 32.71 0.64
CA ALA A 345 29.79 31.71 0.26
C ALA A 345 30.55 32.11 -1.00
N GLY A 346 29.86 32.70 -1.98
CA GLY A 346 30.45 33.24 -3.24
C GLY A 346 31.44 34.37 -3.02
N ALA A 347 31.26 35.16 -1.97
CA ALA A 347 32.22 36.17 -1.57
C ALA A 347 33.55 35.54 -1.07
N VAL A 348 33.55 34.28 -0.65
CA VAL A 348 34.76 33.52 -0.28
C VAL A 348 35.37 32.88 -1.52
N SER A 349 34.56 32.12 -2.28
CA SER A 349 34.97 31.52 -3.56
C SER A 349 33.76 31.06 -4.38
N GLY A 350 33.88 30.97 -5.70
CA GLY A 350 32.88 30.42 -6.60
C GLY A 350 32.57 28.94 -6.27
N ALA A 351 33.59 28.14 -5.94
CA ALA A 351 33.43 26.76 -5.54
C ALA A 351 32.57 26.62 -4.26
N ALA A 352 32.79 27.47 -3.27
CA ALA A 352 31.99 27.48 -2.04
C ALA A 352 30.50 27.80 -2.31
N ALA A 353 30.20 28.68 -3.26
CA ALA A 353 28.83 28.96 -3.67
C ALA A 353 28.15 27.72 -4.28
N VAL A 354 28.86 27.02 -5.16
CA VAL A 354 28.37 25.76 -5.77
C VAL A 354 28.14 24.67 -4.70
N ASP A 355 29.07 24.52 -3.76
CA ASP A 355 28.93 23.59 -2.66
C ASP A 355 27.68 23.88 -1.80
N VAL A 356 27.49 25.17 -1.46
CA VAL A 356 26.32 25.58 -0.66
C VAL A 356 25.01 25.26 -1.37
N VAL A 357 24.90 25.56 -2.67
CA VAL A 357 23.72 25.21 -3.47
C VAL A 357 23.50 23.70 -3.48
N THR A 358 24.57 22.94 -3.78
CA THR A 358 24.50 21.48 -3.92
C THR A 358 24.09 20.78 -2.63
N ILE A 359 24.78 21.08 -1.52
CA ILE A 359 24.48 20.49 -0.21
C ILE A 359 23.08 20.88 0.26
N ALA A 360 22.70 22.16 0.11
CA ALA A 360 21.38 22.63 0.51
C ALA A 360 20.25 21.93 -0.28
N LEU A 361 20.38 21.83 -1.61
CA LEU A 361 19.40 21.15 -2.46
C LEU A 361 19.34 19.65 -2.19
N VAL A 362 20.45 18.99 -1.90
CA VAL A 362 20.49 17.58 -1.52
C VAL A 362 19.76 17.35 -0.20
N CYS A 363 20.08 18.12 0.83
CA CYS A 363 19.43 18.02 2.13
C CYS A 363 17.93 18.34 2.05
N TYR A 364 17.57 19.39 1.31
CA TYR A 364 16.17 19.75 1.03
C TYR A 364 15.44 18.64 0.27
N GLY A 365 16.03 18.15 -0.83
CA GLY A 365 15.45 17.09 -1.65
C GLY A 365 15.25 15.80 -0.86
N LEU A 366 16.22 15.44 -0.01
CA LEU A 366 16.12 14.28 0.86
C LEU A 366 14.97 14.45 1.88
N ALA A 367 14.87 15.60 2.54
CA ALA A 367 13.79 15.90 3.48
C ALA A 367 12.42 15.93 2.77
N LEU A 368 12.33 16.55 1.60
CA LEU A 368 11.12 16.62 0.79
C LEU A 368 10.65 15.23 0.34
N LEU A 369 11.56 14.40 -0.19
CA LEU A 369 11.26 13.03 -0.61
C LEU A 369 10.79 12.15 0.55
N THR A 370 11.45 12.24 1.70
CA THR A 370 11.05 11.49 2.89
C THR A 370 9.66 11.90 3.35
N ALA A 371 9.36 13.21 3.39
CA ALA A 371 8.04 13.72 3.73
C ALA A 371 6.97 13.30 2.71
N MET A 372 7.27 13.34 1.40
CA MET A 372 6.34 12.91 0.36
C MET A 372 6.04 11.41 0.41
N VAL A 373 7.05 10.56 0.61
CA VAL A 373 6.85 9.11 0.79
C VAL A 373 5.93 8.84 1.97
N GLN A 374 6.15 9.55 3.07
CA GLN A 374 5.31 9.41 4.27
C GLN A 374 3.86 9.86 3.99
N ARG A 375 3.65 11.04 3.40
CA ARG A 375 2.31 11.56 3.05
C ARG A 375 1.55 10.62 2.11
N VAL A 376 2.22 10.10 1.07
CA VAL A 376 1.56 9.14 0.15
C VAL A 376 1.17 7.86 0.88
N ARG A 377 2.00 7.39 1.80
CA ARG A 377 1.68 6.21 2.63
C ARG A 377 0.45 6.48 3.52
N GLU A 378 0.43 7.58 4.24
CA GLU A 378 -0.70 7.99 5.10
C GLU A 378 -1.98 8.14 4.29
N ALA A 379 -1.92 8.86 3.17
CA ALA A 379 -3.06 9.03 2.27
C ALA A 379 -3.58 7.69 1.71
N ARG A 380 -2.70 6.72 1.42
CA ARG A 380 -3.11 5.37 0.99
C ARG A 380 -3.85 4.61 2.07
N LEU A 381 -3.37 4.69 3.31
CA LEU A 381 -4.02 4.03 4.45
C LEU A 381 -5.38 4.67 4.72
N ALA A 382 -5.45 5.99 4.78
CA ALA A 382 -6.70 6.73 4.97
C ALA A 382 -7.73 6.45 3.87
N LEU A 383 -7.32 6.44 2.60
CA LEU A 383 -8.21 6.08 1.49
C LEU A 383 -8.71 4.65 1.56
N ALA A 384 -7.86 3.70 1.96
CA ALA A 384 -8.26 2.31 2.13
C ALA A 384 -9.27 2.16 3.28
N GLU A 385 -9.09 2.85 4.39
CA GLU A 385 -10.02 2.86 5.53
C GLU A 385 -11.36 3.51 5.17
N LEU A 386 -11.34 4.65 4.48
CA LEU A 386 -12.55 5.29 3.98
C LEU A 386 -13.32 4.39 3.00
N ALA A 387 -12.61 3.68 2.12
CA ALA A 387 -13.22 2.73 1.19
C ALA A 387 -13.89 1.58 1.94
N VAL A 388 -13.23 1.01 2.96
CA VAL A 388 -13.79 -0.04 3.82
C VAL A 388 -15.02 0.48 4.61
N ALA A 389 -14.92 1.67 5.19
CA ALA A 389 -16.03 2.27 5.94
C ALA A 389 -17.26 2.57 5.04
N ARG A 390 -17.04 3.02 3.80
CA ARG A 390 -18.12 3.19 2.82
C ARG A 390 -18.76 1.86 2.45
N GLU A 391 -17.95 0.84 2.24
CA GLU A 391 -18.44 -0.50 1.91
C GLU A 391 -19.24 -1.12 3.05
N ARG A 392 -18.79 -1.00 4.30
CA ARG A 392 -19.53 -1.44 5.50
C ARG A 392 -20.91 -0.77 5.56
N ARG A 393 -20.97 0.54 5.36
CA ARG A 393 -22.26 1.27 5.35
C ARG A 393 -23.16 0.84 4.19
N ARG A 394 -22.59 0.51 3.02
CA ARG A 394 -23.36 -0.01 1.89
C ARG A 394 -23.94 -1.39 2.24
N ILE A 395 -23.12 -2.29 2.72
CA ILE A 395 -23.55 -3.63 3.12
C ILE A 395 -24.62 -3.56 4.22
N ALA A 396 -24.43 -2.72 5.23
CA ALA A 396 -25.40 -2.56 6.31
C ALA A 396 -26.78 -2.09 5.81
N ARG A 397 -26.82 -1.17 4.83
CA ARG A 397 -28.07 -0.73 4.18
C ARG A 397 -28.69 -1.86 3.36
N ASP A 398 -27.91 -2.51 2.51
CA ASP A 398 -28.37 -3.61 1.66
C ASP A 398 -28.96 -4.75 2.52
N VAL A 399 -28.33 -5.06 3.65
CA VAL A 399 -28.81 -6.05 4.64
C VAL A 399 -30.11 -5.60 5.28
N HIS A 400 -30.19 -4.34 5.71
CA HIS A 400 -31.38 -3.80 6.36
C HIS A 400 -32.59 -3.82 5.41
N ASP A 401 -32.38 -3.39 4.16
CA ASP A 401 -33.45 -3.21 3.17
C ASP A 401 -33.93 -4.55 2.60
N LEU A 402 -33.00 -5.44 2.21
CA LEU A 402 -33.34 -6.72 1.58
C LEU A 402 -33.77 -7.79 2.60
N LEU A 403 -33.01 -7.94 3.68
CA LEU A 403 -33.23 -9.03 4.62
C LEU A 403 -34.18 -8.64 5.75
N GLY A 404 -34.22 -7.36 6.15
CA GLY A 404 -35.14 -6.87 7.17
C GLY A 404 -36.60 -6.97 6.74
N SER A 405 -36.90 -6.60 5.49
CA SER A 405 -38.24 -6.74 4.90
C SER A 405 -38.64 -8.20 4.70
N GLY A 406 -37.75 -9.05 4.19
CA GLY A 406 -37.99 -10.47 3.96
C GLY A 406 -38.28 -11.24 5.25
N LEU A 407 -37.43 -11.07 6.28
CA LEU A 407 -37.63 -11.72 7.60
C LEU A 407 -38.90 -11.23 8.30
N THR A 408 -39.25 -9.96 8.16
CA THR A 408 -40.49 -9.41 8.71
C THR A 408 -41.70 -10.03 8.02
N ALA A 409 -41.66 -10.18 6.69
CA ALA A 409 -42.73 -10.82 5.92
C ALA A 409 -42.90 -12.30 6.29
N VAL A 410 -41.79 -13.03 6.51
CA VAL A 410 -41.82 -14.42 7.02
C VAL A 410 -42.48 -14.49 8.39
N ALA A 411 -42.11 -13.59 9.33
CA ALA A 411 -42.65 -13.56 10.68
C ALA A 411 -44.15 -13.28 10.67
N VAL A 412 -44.60 -12.28 9.88
CA VAL A 412 -46.02 -11.91 9.75
C VAL A 412 -46.83 -13.06 9.13
N SER A 413 -46.32 -13.70 8.06
CA SER A 413 -47.02 -14.82 7.43
C SER A 413 -47.13 -16.02 8.37
N ALA A 414 -46.12 -16.31 9.19
CA ALA A 414 -46.16 -17.36 10.21
C ALA A 414 -47.11 -17.02 11.36
N GLU A 415 -47.21 -15.77 11.80
CA GLU A 415 -48.20 -15.33 12.81
C GLU A 415 -49.62 -15.45 12.30
N LEU A 416 -49.87 -15.18 11.04
CA LEU A 416 -51.16 -15.42 10.41
C LEU A 416 -51.50 -16.92 10.38
N ALA A 417 -50.53 -17.78 10.09
CA ALA A 417 -50.71 -19.23 10.13
C ALA A 417 -51.05 -19.76 11.54
N VAL A 418 -50.51 -19.13 12.59
CA VAL A 418 -50.89 -19.46 14.00
C VAL A 418 -52.32 -19.02 14.32
N ARG A 419 -52.72 -17.84 13.87
CA ARG A 419 -54.07 -17.30 14.16
C ARG A 419 -55.17 -17.92 13.30
N GLN A 420 -54.82 -18.24 12.05
CA GLN A 420 -55.73 -18.85 11.07
C GLN A 420 -55.03 -20.08 10.48
N PRO A 421 -55.25 -21.26 11.09
CA PRO A 421 -54.61 -22.50 10.64
C PRO A 421 -55.10 -22.87 9.23
N SER A 422 -54.55 -22.28 8.21
CA SER A 422 -54.73 -22.67 6.83
C SER A 422 -53.35 -22.99 6.25
N ALA A 423 -53.21 -24.08 5.50
CA ALA A 423 -51.96 -24.50 4.89
C ALA A 423 -51.28 -23.39 4.05
N GLY A 424 -52.06 -22.52 3.44
CA GLY A 424 -51.53 -21.46 2.54
C GLY A 424 -50.70 -20.37 3.21
N HIS A 425 -50.87 -20.10 4.51
CA HIS A 425 -50.06 -19.07 5.20
C HIS A 425 -48.68 -19.62 5.57
N LEU A 426 -48.58 -20.88 5.96
CA LEU A 426 -47.31 -21.52 6.32
C LEU A 426 -46.46 -21.78 5.06
N GLU A 427 -47.11 -22.23 3.97
CA GLU A 427 -46.44 -22.36 2.66
C GLU A 427 -45.90 -21.02 2.14
N ARG A 428 -46.67 -19.92 2.33
CA ARG A 428 -46.21 -18.57 1.97
C ARG A 428 -45.02 -18.13 2.81
N ALA A 429 -44.98 -18.43 4.11
CA ALA A 429 -43.84 -18.15 4.98
C ALA A 429 -42.59 -18.95 4.53
N ALA A 430 -42.75 -20.22 4.14
CA ALA A 430 -41.67 -21.02 3.61
C ALA A 430 -41.14 -20.46 2.28
N ALA A 431 -42.02 -20.10 1.33
CA ALA A 431 -41.61 -19.52 0.05
C ALA A 431 -40.87 -18.18 0.22
N LEU A 432 -41.30 -17.33 1.18
CA LEU A 432 -40.61 -16.10 1.52
C LEU A 432 -39.24 -16.38 2.14
N ALA A 433 -39.12 -17.36 3.04
CA ALA A 433 -37.85 -17.75 3.62
C ALA A 433 -36.87 -18.32 2.57
N GLU A 434 -37.35 -19.12 1.62
CA GLU A 434 -36.56 -19.61 0.49
C GLU A 434 -36.04 -18.46 -0.40
N ARG A 435 -36.90 -17.46 -0.68
CA ARG A 435 -36.51 -16.27 -1.45
C ARG A 435 -35.44 -15.48 -0.71
N THR A 436 -35.67 -15.15 0.57
CA THR A 436 -34.72 -14.39 1.40
C THR A 436 -33.39 -15.13 1.54
N LEU A 437 -33.40 -16.46 1.67
CA LEU A 437 -32.19 -17.28 1.66
C LEU A 437 -31.46 -17.23 0.30
N GLY A 438 -32.22 -17.13 -0.81
CA GLY A 438 -31.68 -16.94 -2.14
C GLY A 438 -31.05 -15.57 -2.32
N GLU A 439 -31.69 -14.52 -1.84
CA GLU A 439 -31.17 -13.14 -1.86
C GLU A 439 -29.90 -12.98 -1.00
N LEU A 440 -29.87 -13.61 0.19
CA LEU A 440 -28.68 -13.66 1.05
C LEU A 440 -27.47 -14.26 0.33
N ARG A 441 -27.69 -15.27 -0.51
CA ARG A 441 -26.63 -15.94 -1.28
C ARG A 441 -26.24 -15.20 -2.55
N ALA A 442 -27.15 -14.39 -3.09
CA ALA A 442 -26.88 -13.52 -4.23
C ALA A 442 -26.08 -12.26 -3.85
N VAL A 443 -25.89 -11.98 -2.55
CA VAL A 443 -24.93 -10.95 -2.11
C VAL A 443 -23.54 -11.33 -2.64
N PRO A 444 -22.96 -10.58 -3.61
CA PRO A 444 -21.84 -11.05 -4.37
C PRO A 444 -20.60 -11.21 -3.50
N ALA A 445 -20.05 -12.40 -3.48
CA ALA A 445 -18.66 -12.66 -3.16
C ALA A 445 -17.77 -12.45 -4.42
N ASP A 446 -18.15 -11.53 -5.32
CA ASP A 446 -17.41 -11.28 -6.56
C ASP A 446 -15.97 -10.87 -6.26
N GLY A 447 -15.04 -11.73 -6.68
CA GLY A 447 -13.60 -11.54 -6.54
C GLY A 447 -12.97 -12.02 -5.22
N ALA A 448 -13.73 -12.58 -4.29
CA ALA A 448 -13.16 -13.14 -3.06
C ALA A 448 -12.67 -14.58 -3.28
N VAL A 449 -11.46 -14.85 -2.85
CA VAL A 449 -10.95 -16.22 -2.71
C VAL A 449 -11.79 -16.90 -1.62
N LEU A 450 -12.69 -17.82 -2.01
CA LEU A 450 -13.51 -18.58 -1.06
C LEU A 450 -12.62 -19.53 -0.26
N ASP A 451 -12.81 -19.53 1.05
CA ASP A 451 -12.12 -20.47 1.94
C ASP A 451 -12.93 -21.77 2.04
N LEU A 452 -12.37 -22.87 1.56
CA LEU A 452 -13.03 -24.17 1.53
C LEU A 452 -13.38 -24.68 2.94
N SER A 453 -12.53 -24.44 3.93
CA SER A 453 -12.78 -24.87 5.32
C SER A 453 -13.94 -24.10 5.96
N ALA A 454 -14.01 -22.77 5.68
CA ALA A 454 -15.12 -21.94 6.15
C ALA A 454 -16.45 -22.30 5.48
N GLU A 455 -16.43 -22.59 4.16
CA GLU A 455 -17.63 -23.03 3.44
C GLU A 455 -18.13 -24.41 3.89
N LEU A 456 -17.20 -25.28 4.24
CA LEU A 456 -17.53 -26.60 4.79
C LEU A 456 -18.26 -26.49 6.13
N ALA A 457 -17.74 -25.67 7.04
CA ALA A 457 -18.40 -25.41 8.33
C ALA A 457 -19.79 -24.76 8.15
N ALA A 458 -19.93 -23.86 7.19
CA ALA A 458 -21.19 -23.22 6.86
C ALA A 458 -22.20 -24.23 6.27
N ALA A 459 -21.76 -25.10 5.36
CA ALA A 459 -22.59 -26.16 4.77
C ALA A 459 -23.09 -27.14 5.83
N GLU A 460 -22.22 -27.58 6.75
CA GLU A 460 -22.57 -28.45 7.86
C GLU A 460 -23.62 -27.83 8.78
N ALA A 461 -23.42 -26.57 9.17
CA ALA A 461 -24.39 -25.84 10.01
C ALA A 461 -25.76 -25.68 9.32
N LEU A 462 -25.76 -25.34 8.02
CA LEU A 462 -26.99 -25.16 7.24
C LEU A 462 -27.78 -26.45 7.04
N LEU A 463 -27.10 -27.55 6.69
CA LEU A 463 -27.73 -28.86 6.50
C LEU A 463 -28.26 -29.39 7.82
N THR A 464 -27.49 -29.28 8.90
CA THR A 464 -27.93 -29.68 10.26
C THR A 464 -29.14 -28.86 10.71
N ALA A 465 -29.14 -27.53 10.49
CA ALA A 465 -30.29 -26.67 10.82
C ALA A 465 -31.54 -27.04 10.00
N ALA A 466 -31.35 -27.52 8.77
CA ALA A 466 -32.44 -28.05 7.93
C ALA A 466 -32.87 -29.48 8.29
N GLY A 467 -32.27 -30.13 9.28
CA GLY A 467 -32.56 -31.50 9.69
C GLY A 467 -31.96 -32.56 8.74
N ILE A 468 -30.92 -32.21 7.98
CA ILE A 468 -30.22 -33.08 7.04
C ILE A 468 -28.89 -33.49 7.67
N THR A 469 -28.65 -34.80 7.80
CA THR A 469 -27.37 -35.32 8.30
C THR A 469 -26.33 -35.23 7.19
N LEU A 470 -25.17 -34.63 7.48
CA LEU A 470 -24.02 -34.61 6.57
C LEU A 470 -22.99 -35.64 6.96
N ASP A 471 -22.81 -36.67 6.14
CA ASP A 471 -21.73 -37.64 6.27
C ASP A 471 -20.52 -37.13 5.45
N ARG A 472 -19.45 -36.74 6.15
CA ARG A 472 -18.26 -36.16 5.54
C ARG A 472 -17.09 -37.11 5.56
N THR A 473 -16.37 -37.19 4.42
CA THR A 473 -15.09 -37.88 4.29
C THR A 473 -14.08 -36.95 3.60
N GLY A 474 -12.85 -36.89 4.11
CA GLY A 474 -11.75 -36.12 3.57
C GLY A 474 -11.48 -34.81 4.31
N ASP A 475 -10.32 -34.19 3.98
CA ASP A 475 -9.80 -32.99 4.63
C ASP A 475 -9.58 -31.90 3.58
N PRO A 476 -10.08 -30.66 3.79
CA PRO A 476 -9.82 -29.50 2.92
C PRO A 476 -8.34 -29.22 2.68
N GLU A 477 -7.46 -29.59 3.60
CA GLU A 477 -6.03 -29.37 3.45
C GLU A 477 -5.37 -30.28 2.40
N GLN A 478 -5.98 -31.40 2.06
CA GLN A 478 -5.52 -32.31 1.01
C GLN A 478 -5.76 -31.75 -0.40
N VAL A 479 -6.65 -30.76 -0.55
CA VAL A 479 -6.92 -30.07 -1.82
C VAL A 479 -5.81 -29.07 -2.10
N PRO A 480 -5.27 -29.01 -3.34
CA PRO A 480 -4.29 -28.01 -3.73
C PRO A 480 -4.79 -26.58 -3.45
N PRO A 481 -3.96 -25.68 -2.86
CA PRO A 481 -4.40 -24.33 -2.49
C PRO A 481 -5.01 -23.52 -3.64
N ALA A 482 -4.54 -23.74 -4.87
CA ALA A 482 -5.05 -23.07 -6.07
C ALA A 482 -6.51 -23.46 -6.42
N ASP A 483 -6.94 -24.66 -6.05
CA ASP A 483 -8.26 -25.22 -6.41
C ASP A 483 -9.29 -25.10 -5.29
N ARG A 484 -8.85 -24.81 -4.04
CA ARG A 484 -9.74 -24.63 -2.89
C ARG A 484 -10.88 -23.62 -3.14
N PRO A 485 -10.65 -22.45 -3.80
CA PRO A 485 -11.72 -21.51 -4.08
C PRO A 485 -12.79 -22.03 -5.03
N LEU A 486 -12.41 -22.86 -6.00
CA LEU A 486 -13.35 -23.49 -6.91
C LEU A 486 -14.24 -24.48 -6.16
N LEU A 487 -13.63 -25.39 -5.38
CA LEU A 487 -14.39 -26.40 -4.62
C LEU A 487 -15.27 -25.76 -3.54
N ALA A 488 -14.85 -24.66 -2.94
CA ALA A 488 -15.67 -23.87 -2.03
C ALA A 488 -16.93 -23.31 -2.71
N ALA A 489 -16.79 -22.79 -3.95
CA ALA A 489 -17.93 -22.32 -4.73
C ALA A 489 -18.89 -23.46 -5.11
N VAL A 490 -18.35 -24.62 -5.48
CA VAL A 490 -19.14 -25.81 -5.79
C VAL A 490 -19.90 -26.31 -4.56
N LEU A 491 -19.25 -26.36 -3.41
CA LEU A 491 -19.87 -26.78 -2.15
C LEU A 491 -21.01 -25.83 -1.75
N ARG A 492 -20.81 -24.54 -1.83
CA ARG A 492 -21.84 -23.52 -1.55
C ARG A 492 -23.07 -23.70 -2.43
N GLU A 493 -22.91 -23.82 -3.73
CA GLU A 493 -24.01 -24.01 -4.66
C GLU A 493 -24.66 -25.37 -4.51
N GLY A 494 -23.87 -26.44 -4.32
CA GLY A 494 -24.37 -27.78 -4.06
C GLY A 494 -25.24 -27.85 -2.82
N THR A 495 -24.78 -27.28 -1.70
CA THR A 495 -25.57 -27.16 -0.46
C THR A 495 -26.87 -26.40 -0.70
N THR A 496 -26.81 -25.33 -1.49
CA THR A 496 -28.00 -24.57 -1.89
C THR A 496 -29.00 -25.43 -2.64
N ASN A 497 -28.52 -26.18 -3.62
CA ASN A 497 -29.35 -27.01 -4.47
C ASN A 497 -30.01 -28.14 -3.66
N VAL A 498 -29.29 -28.73 -2.70
CA VAL A 498 -29.87 -29.70 -1.78
C VAL A 498 -31.03 -29.08 -0.99
N LEU A 499 -30.82 -27.91 -0.39
CA LEU A 499 -31.86 -27.22 0.42
C LEU A 499 -33.09 -26.80 -0.41
N ARG A 500 -32.91 -26.42 -1.66
CA ARG A 500 -33.99 -25.94 -2.55
C ARG A 500 -34.71 -27.05 -3.30
N HIS A 501 -33.98 -28.02 -3.80
CA HIS A 501 -34.46 -28.98 -4.79
C HIS A 501 -34.55 -30.40 -4.31
N SER A 502 -34.32 -30.64 -3.00
CA SER A 502 -34.47 -31.99 -2.42
C SER A 502 -35.43 -32.03 -1.21
N ARG A 503 -35.77 -33.22 -0.81
CA ARG A 503 -36.37 -33.58 0.49
C ARG A 503 -35.39 -34.47 1.27
N ALA A 504 -34.11 -34.20 1.11
CA ALA A 504 -33.05 -35.02 1.66
C ALA A 504 -33.14 -35.12 3.18
N THR A 505 -32.83 -36.29 3.70
CA THR A 505 -32.58 -36.52 5.11
C THR A 505 -31.10 -36.78 5.38
N ARG A 506 -30.37 -37.14 4.34
CA ARG A 506 -28.94 -37.41 4.38
C ARG A 506 -28.23 -36.84 3.15
N CYS A 507 -27.07 -36.23 3.38
CA CYS A 507 -26.12 -35.83 2.35
C CYS A 507 -24.78 -36.51 2.62
N THR A 508 -24.08 -36.88 1.56
CA THR A 508 -22.72 -37.42 1.65
C THR A 508 -21.77 -36.47 0.89
N LEU A 509 -20.71 -36.05 1.57
CA LEU A 509 -19.66 -35.23 1.00
C LEU A 509 -18.34 -35.97 1.03
N VAL A 510 -17.74 -36.19 -0.12
CA VAL A 510 -16.39 -36.73 -0.24
C VAL A 510 -15.51 -35.66 -0.84
N LEU A 511 -14.41 -35.36 -0.15
CA LEU A 511 -13.44 -34.34 -0.52
C LEU A 511 -12.05 -34.95 -0.51
N ASP A 512 -11.36 -34.89 -1.63
CA ASP A 512 -10.00 -35.38 -1.77
C ASP A 512 -9.16 -34.47 -2.68
N ARG A 513 -7.90 -34.86 -2.93
CA ARG A 513 -7.00 -34.15 -3.85
C ARG A 513 -7.49 -34.10 -5.29
N ASN A 514 -8.41 -34.96 -5.68
CA ASN A 514 -8.92 -35.08 -7.06
C ASN A 514 -10.21 -34.30 -7.25
N GLY A 515 -10.87 -33.83 -6.16
CA GLY A 515 -12.08 -33.03 -6.29
C GLY A 515 -13.06 -33.13 -5.13
N LEU A 516 -14.33 -32.91 -5.47
CA LEU A 516 -15.45 -32.89 -4.55
C LEU A 516 -16.62 -33.67 -5.14
N HIS A 517 -17.23 -34.55 -4.31
CA HIS A 517 -18.46 -35.24 -4.60
C HIS A 517 -19.49 -34.93 -3.52
N LEU A 518 -20.62 -34.37 -3.90
CA LEU A 518 -21.75 -34.12 -3.00
C LEU A 518 -22.99 -34.86 -3.52
N SER A 519 -23.56 -35.74 -2.70
CA SER A 519 -24.78 -36.45 -3.05
C SER A 519 -25.84 -36.29 -1.97
N ASN A 520 -27.12 -36.42 -2.35
CA ASN A 520 -28.25 -36.41 -1.43
C ASN A 520 -29.24 -37.56 -1.75
N ASP A 521 -29.97 -38.03 -0.74
CA ASP A 521 -30.80 -39.23 -0.79
C ASP A 521 -32.20 -39.06 -1.43
N ARG A 522 -32.72 -37.83 -1.58
CA ARG A 522 -34.08 -37.57 -2.10
C ARG A 522 -34.18 -36.30 -2.91
N ALA A 523 -34.07 -36.42 -4.23
CA ALA A 523 -34.35 -35.31 -5.15
C ALA A 523 -35.87 -35.10 -5.29
N ARG A 524 -36.31 -33.83 -5.51
CA ARG A 524 -37.71 -33.58 -5.85
C ARG A 524 -37.97 -34.00 -7.29
N PRO A 525 -38.97 -34.82 -7.59
CA PRO A 525 -39.36 -35.14 -8.97
C PRO A 525 -39.97 -33.90 -9.61
N GLY A 526 -39.51 -33.54 -10.81
CA GLY A 526 -40.06 -32.44 -11.61
C GLY A 526 -39.06 -31.97 -12.68
N PRO A 527 -39.52 -31.19 -13.68
CA PRO A 527 -38.62 -30.65 -14.68
C PRO A 527 -37.67 -29.62 -13.98
N HIS A 528 -36.40 -29.97 -13.98
CA HIS A 528 -35.36 -29.09 -13.42
C HIS A 528 -35.09 -27.99 -14.45
N SER A 529 -35.66 -26.80 -14.26
CA SER A 529 -35.17 -25.63 -14.97
C SER A 529 -33.74 -25.37 -14.49
N PRO A 530 -32.74 -25.35 -15.39
CA PRO A 530 -31.38 -25.04 -15.01
C PRO A 530 -31.34 -23.60 -14.46
N GLY A 531 -31.20 -23.46 -13.16
CA GLY A 531 -30.95 -22.17 -12.52
C GLY A 531 -29.59 -21.63 -13.00
N HIS A 532 -29.38 -20.33 -12.86
CA HIS A 532 -28.14 -19.66 -13.31
C HIS A 532 -26.87 -20.11 -12.55
N GLY A 533 -26.99 -20.84 -11.45
CA GLY A 533 -25.87 -21.28 -10.61
C GLY A 533 -24.96 -22.31 -11.27
N THR A 534 -25.55 -23.38 -11.80
CA THR A 534 -24.77 -24.48 -12.43
C THR A 534 -24.01 -24.03 -13.69
N PRO A 535 -24.57 -23.23 -14.61
CA PRO A 535 -23.82 -22.70 -15.76
C PRO A 535 -22.63 -21.81 -15.35
N ASN A 536 -22.77 -20.99 -14.33
CA ASN A 536 -21.67 -20.16 -13.82
C ASN A 536 -20.55 -21.00 -13.19
N LEU A 537 -20.90 -22.07 -12.46
CA LEU A 537 -19.92 -23.00 -11.91
C LEU A 537 -19.20 -23.79 -13.01
N THR A 538 -19.90 -24.20 -14.07
CA THR A 538 -19.28 -24.87 -15.22
C THR A 538 -18.24 -23.98 -15.89
N THR A 539 -18.56 -22.69 -16.10
CA THR A 539 -17.61 -21.72 -16.65
C THR A 539 -16.38 -21.55 -15.75
N ARG A 540 -16.57 -21.49 -14.43
CA ARG A 540 -15.44 -21.43 -13.47
C ARG A 540 -14.62 -22.72 -13.48
N ALA A 541 -15.23 -23.88 -13.47
CA ALA A 541 -14.54 -25.17 -13.54
C ALA A 541 -13.67 -25.26 -14.80
N THR A 542 -14.20 -24.86 -15.96
CA THR A 542 -13.45 -24.84 -17.23
C THR A 542 -12.21 -23.94 -17.15
N THR A 543 -12.31 -22.79 -16.49
CA THR A 543 -11.17 -21.88 -16.27
C THR A 543 -10.06 -22.54 -15.45
N HIS A 544 -10.42 -23.41 -14.51
CA HIS A 544 -9.50 -24.22 -13.69
C HIS A 544 -9.13 -25.57 -14.33
N ARG A 545 -9.53 -25.83 -15.59
CA ARG A 545 -9.35 -27.13 -16.27
C ARG A 545 -9.99 -28.29 -15.53
N ALA A 546 -10.96 -28.01 -14.65
CA ALA A 546 -11.74 -29.00 -13.92
C ALA A 546 -13.02 -29.35 -14.67
N THR A 547 -13.57 -30.52 -14.41
CA THR A 547 -14.88 -30.95 -14.93
C THR A 547 -15.91 -30.87 -13.81
N LEU A 548 -17.12 -30.35 -14.14
CA LEU A 548 -18.27 -30.33 -13.24
C LEU A 548 -19.40 -31.10 -13.87
N THR A 549 -19.94 -32.08 -13.15
CA THR A 549 -21.13 -32.86 -13.55
C THR A 549 -22.20 -32.78 -12.47
N SER A 550 -23.46 -32.73 -12.89
CA SER A 550 -24.62 -32.69 -11.99
C SER A 550 -25.69 -33.61 -12.56
N THR A 551 -25.86 -34.79 -11.95
CA THR A 551 -26.68 -35.87 -12.50
C THR A 551 -27.52 -36.56 -11.41
N PRO A 552 -28.67 -37.15 -11.75
CA PRO A 552 -29.37 -38.08 -10.87
C PRO A 552 -28.47 -39.27 -10.51
N ASP A 553 -28.56 -39.76 -9.26
CA ASP A 553 -27.76 -40.91 -8.77
C ASP A 553 -28.33 -42.28 -9.15
N GLY A 554 -29.46 -42.34 -9.79
CA GLY A 554 -30.18 -43.56 -10.16
C GLY A 554 -31.00 -44.20 -9.03
N HIS A 555 -30.89 -43.70 -7.81
CA HIS A 555 -31.59 -44.18 -6.61
C HIS A 555 -32.57 -43.16 -6.02
N GLY A 556 -32.92 -42.14 -6.79
CA GLY A 556 -33.84 -41.09 -6.35
C GLY A 556 -33.15 -39.89 -5.69
N GLY A 557 -31.84 -39.87 -5.65
CA GLY A 557 -31.00 -38.79 -5.20
C GLY A 557 -30.36 -38.03 -6.35
N TRP A 558 -29.46 -37.10 -6.01
CA TRP A 558 -28.70 -36.27 -6.95
C TRP A 558 -27.23 -36.23 -6.59
N LEU A 559 -26.35 -36.27 -7.59
CA LEU A 559 -24.90 -36.26 -7.44
C LEU A 559 -24.30 -35.06 -8.18
N LEU A 560 -23.56 -34.23 -7.45
CA LEU A 560 -22.73 -33.15 -7.96
C LEU A 560 -21.26 -33.55 -7.81
N THR A 561 -20.56 -33.64 -8.90
CA THR A 561 -19.15 -34.05 -8.93
C THR A 561 -18.29 -32.99 -9.60
N THR A 562 -17.20 -32.65 -8.96
CA THR A 562 -16.13 -31.82 -9.54
C THR A 562 -14.84 -32.61 -9.52
N THR A 563 -14.23 -32.80 -10.71
CA THR A 563 -12.94 -33.48 -10.84
C THR A 563 -11.87 -32.47 -11.24
N LEU A 564 -10.82 -32.39 -10.44
CA LEU A 564 -9.66 -31.53 -10.69
C LEU A 564 -8.71 -32.20 -11.70
N PRO A 565 -7.91 -31.41 -12.44
CA PRO A 565 -6.89 -31.98 -13.31
C PRO A 565 -5.84 -32.71 -12.48
N THR A 566 -5.52 -33.95 -12.83
CA THR A 566 -4.37 -34.66 -12.24
C THR A 566 -3.11 -33.91 -12.63
N THR A 567 -2.46 -33.27 -11.67
CA THR A 567 -1.11 -32.71 -11.88
C THR A 567 -0.15 -33.89 -12.05
N PRO A 568 0.62 -33.95 -13.15
CA PRO A 568 1.59 -35.02 -13.38
C PRO A 568 2.73 -35.01 -12.36
#